data_339dec7eea7067c324c8ed54de801e02
#
_entry.id   339dec7eea7067c324c8ed54de801e02
#
_cell.length_a   1.000
_cell.length_b   1.000
_cell.length_c   1.000
_cell.angle_alpha   90.00
_cell.angle_beta   90.00
_cell.angle_gamma   90.00
#
_symmetry.space_group_name_H-M   'P 1'
#
loop_
_entity.id
_entity.type
_entity.pdbx_description
1 polymer ?
#
loop_
_entity_poly.entity_id
_entity_poly.type
_entity_poly.pdbx_seq_one_letter_code
_entity_poly.pdbx_strand_id
1 'polypeptide(L)'
;MVRYGERGRDKTMAETWIEVDLDAVVENYQETVKHLAFGSRCMAVVKADAYGLGAVEVAHALERAGCEAFAVTRVDEGLILREHGIEGLILVLGPTTPEEWPQAIAAQLQLTLSELSSIEALNEVCSDLESVTPTLVQVHLKVETGMGRTGFQYTELEALIHGLEKAPHLQVVGVYTHFARAAHRDKTYTLLQYDRFTSFTVRLGQLGIHPNWKHVCNSAAFLDYPDWHHDFVRIGTLLIGHYPGQGFSGKLKLRDPWMAKSRIIHLRKVPKGTYVGYQSIYRTKAETQLAVIPVGYADGFGLAPHFTPLGWIDFLKIVFKNFVALFGLFLGVERVEIKGETVRVAGKIGMQLTVIDVGMQVCVLGDEVEIPLRRTVANPRIPRKYRQDGQIFAERVMVEGVCHFKQNSL
;
A
#
# COMPACT_ATOMS: atom_id res chain seq x y z
N MET A 1 -16.12 -27.15 38.37
CA MET A 1 -16.03 -27.48 36.92
C MET A 1 -17.35 -27.12 36.28
N VAL A 2 -17.51 -25.91 35.80
CA VAL A 2 -18.76 -25.42 35.21
C VAL A 2 -18.67 -25.65 33.70
N ARG A 3 -19.44 -26.59 33.18
CA ARG A 3 -19.60 -26.81 31.74
C ARG A 3 -20.36 -25.62 31.15
N TYR A 4 -19.70 -24.75 30.40
CA TYR A 4 -20.36 -23.81 29.51
C TYR A 4 -21.04 -24.60 28.38
N GLY A 5 -22.37 -24.57 28.39
CA GLY A 5 -23.16 -25.19 27.33
C GLY A 5 -22.86 -24.54 25.98
N GLU A 6 -22.60 -25.37 25.01
CA GLU A 6 -22.55 -25.04 23.58
C GLU A 6 -23.94 -24.53 23.14
N ARG A 7 -24.18 -23.24 23.26
CA ARG A 7 -25.20 -22.59 22.43
C ARG A 7 -24.50 -22.32 21.08
N GLY A 8 -25.06 -22.89 20.02
CA GLY A 8 -24.59 -22.71 18.66
C GLY A 8 -24.38 -21.24 18.34
N ARG A 9 -23.15 -20.79 18.49
CA ARG A 9 -22.68 -19.60 17.79
C ARG A 9 -22.53 -20.04 16.35
N ASP A 10 -23.39 -19.49 15.51
CA ASP A 10 -23.14 -19.48 14.07
C ASP A 10 -21.70 -19.00 13.88
N LYS A 11 -20.81 -19.96 13.55
CA LYS A 11 -19.40 -19.70 13.39
C LYS A 11 -19.32 -18.82 12.17
N THR A 12 -19.02 -17.50 12.33
CA THR A 12 -18.34 -16.73 11.28
C THR A 12 -18.84 -15.31 10.98
N MET A 13 -19.46 -14.59 11.86
CA MET A 13 -19.50 -13.16 11.59
C MET A 13 -18.33 -12.46 12.29
N ALA A 14 -17.32 -12.06 11.52
CA ALA A 14 -16.27 -11.19 12.03
C ALA A 14 -16.90 -9.92 12.62
N GLU A 15 -16.52 -9.58 13.84
CA GLU A 15 -17.04 -8.40 14.54
C GLU A 15 -16.43 -7.10 13.99
N THR A 16 -15.23 -7.22 13.38
CA THR A 16 -14.53 -6.14 12.65
C THR A 16 -13.94 -6.74 11.38
N TRP A 17 -14.13 -6.09 10.24
CA TRP A 17 -13.62 -6.53 8.93
C TRP A 17 -13.34 -5.34 8.02
N ILE A 18 -12.67 -5.62 6.91
CA ILE A 18 -12.41 -4.66 5.85
C ILE A 18 -13.07 -5.17 4.58
N GLU A 19 -13.86 -4.35 3.94
CA GLU A 19 -14.36 -4.60 2.59
C GLU A 19 -13.39 -4.00 1.58
N VAL A 20 -13.02 -4.79 0.58
CA VAL A 20 -12.16 -4.38 -0.53
C VAL A 20 -12.96 -4.53 -1.83
N ASP A 21 -13.22 -3.39 -2.47
CA ASP A 21 -13.93 -3.31 -3.76
C ASP A 21 -12.94 -3.48 -4.90
N LEU A 22 -12.87 -4.67 -5.49
CA LEU A 22 -11.98 -4.96 -6.62
C LEU A 22 -12.41 -4.28 -7.90
N ASP A 23 -13.72 -4.00 -8.08
CA ASP A 23 -14.20 -3.24 -9.23
C ASP A 23 -13.64 -1.82 -9.20
N ALA A 24 -13.58 -1.18 -8.01
CA ALA A 24 -12.96 0.12 -7.85
C ALA A 24 -11.47 0.12 -8.19
N VAL A 25 -10.74 -0.96 -7.85
CA VAL A 25 -9.31 -1.12 -8.24
C VAL A 25 -9.18 -1.22 -9.76
N VAL A 26 -10.03 -2.01 -10.40
CA VAL A 26 -10.04 -2.18 -11.86
C VAL A 26 -10.41 -0.86 -12.56
N GLU A 27 -11.43 -0.16 -12.09
CA GLU A 27 -11.82 1.15 -12.62
C GLU A 27 -10.68 2.18 -12.51
N ASN A 28 -9.98 2.22 -11.37
CA ASN A 28 -8.82 3.10 -11.16
C ASN A 28 -7.68 2.77 -12.12
N TYR A 29 -7.44 1.47 -12.37
CA TYR A 29 -6.46 1.01 -13.36
C TYR A 29 -6.86 1.45 -14.77
N GLN A 30 -8.09 1.19 -15.17
CA GLN A 30 -8.61 1.58 -16.50
C GLN A 30 -8.58 3.09 -16.70
N GLU A 31 -8.91 3.86 -15.66
CA GLU A 31 -8.79 5.31 -15.70
C GLU A 31 -7.32 5.76 -15.86
N THR A 32 -6.39 5.08 -15.19
CA THR A 32 -4.96 5.32 -15.38
C THR A 32 -4.52 5.00 -16.81
N VAL A 33 -4.91 3.85 -17.34
CA VAL A 33 -4.54 3.41 -18.70
C VAL A 33 -5.00 4.40 -19.78
N LYS A 34 -6.18 5.01 -19.64
CA LYS A 34 -6.69 6.06 -20.56
C LYS A 34 -5.77 7.28 -20.66
N HIS A 35 -4.95 7.53 -19.64
CA HIS A 35 -4.07 8.70 -19.58
C HIS A 35 -2.60 8.35 -19.85
N LEU A 36 -2.30 7.13 -20.28
CA LEU A 36 -0.96 6.74 -20.70
C LEU A 36 -0.57 7.44 -22.02
N ALA A 37 0.68 7.82 -22.13
CA ALA A 37 1.24 8.20 -23.42
C ALA A 37 1.23 6.98 -24.38
N PHE A 38 1.14 7.26 -25.67
CA PHE A 38 1.13 6.21 -26.68
C PHE A 38 2.36 5.30 -26.57
N GLY A 39 2.13 3.99 -26.55
CA GLY A 39 3.18 2.98 -26.40
C GLY A 39 3.63 2.69 -24.96
N SER A 40 3.23 3.52 -23.99
CA SER A 40 3.52 3.28 -22.58
C SER A 40 2.59 2.26 -21.96
N ARG A 41 3.07 1.52 -20.94
CA ARG A 41 2.31 0.52 -20.19
C ARG A 41 2.29 0.84 -18.69
N CYS A 42 1.29 0.33 -18.00
CA CYS A 42 1.20 0.44 -16.56
C CYS A 42 1.86 -0.77 -15.89
N MET A 43 2.81 -0.53 -14.99
CA MET A 43 3.33 -1.50 -14.05
C MET A 43 2.63 -1.26 -12.70
N ALA A 44 1.77 -2.19 -12.31
CA ALA A 44 1.00 -2.11 -11.06
C ALA A 44 1.90 -2.40 -9.85
N VAL A 45 2.05 -1.42 -8.96
CA VAL A 45 2.85 -1.58 -7.73
C VAL A 45 1.96 -2.14 -6.63
N VAL A 46 2.13 -3.43 -6.32
CA VAL A 46 1.30 -4.18 -5.36
C VAL A 46 2.05 -4.58 -4.08
N LYS A 47 3.14 -3.90 -3.78
CA LYS A 47 3.96 -4.10 -2.57
C LYS A 47 3.17 -3.88 -1.27
N ALA A 48 3.68 -4.39 -0.16
CA ALA A 48 3.07 -4.30 1.17
C ALA A 48 1.60 -4.77 1.13
N ASP A 49 1.40 -5.96 0.54
CA ASP A 49 0.08 -6.58 0.38
C ASP A 49 -0.91 -5.68 -0.39
N ALA A 50 -0.47 -5.09 -1.52
CA ALA A 50 -1.18 -4.06 -2.28
C ALA A 50 -1.65 -2.91 -1.37
N TYR A 51 -0.74 -2.38 -0.55
CA TYR A 51 -1.02 -1.36 0.46
C TYR A 51 -2.08 -1.79 1.49
N GLY A 52 -2.15 -3.09 1.78
CA GLY A 52 -3.08 -3.71 2.72
C GLY A 52 -4.40 -4.21 2.12
N LEU A 53 -4.61 -4.05 0.81
CA LEU A 53 -5.82 -4.50 0.11
C LEU A 53 -5.85 -6.01 -0.15
N GLY A 54 -4.68 -6.67 -0.24
CA GLY A 54 -4.53 -8.05 -0.68
C GLY A 54 -3.82 -8.11 -2.04
N ALA A 55 -2.52 -8.42 -2.03
CA ALA A 55 -1.71 -8.38 -3.25
C ALA A 55 -2.17 -9.40 -4.30
N VAL A 56 -2.52 -10.59 -3.88
CA VAL A 56 -2.96 -11.69 -4.76
C VAL A 56 -4.29 -11.33 -5.44
N GLU A 57 -5.28 -10.94 -4.65
CA GLU A 57 -6.62 -10.63 -5.15
C GLU A 57 -6.62 -9.40 -6.07
N VAL A 58 -5.85 -8.37 -5.68
CA VAL A 58 -5.66 -7.17 -6.50
C VAL A 58 -4.92 -7.50 -7.79
N ALA A 59 -3.83 -8.30 -7.74
CA ALA A 59 -3.08 -8.67 -8.93
C ALA A 59 -3.94 -9.48 -9.91
N HIS A 60 -4.71 -10.47 -9.44
CA HIS A 60 -5.64 -11.21 -10.28
C HIS A 60 -6.72 -10.31 -10.93
N ALA A 61 -7.28 -9.36 -10.17
CA ALA A 61 -8.27 -8.44 -10.72
C ALA A 61 -7.65 -7.57 -11.82
N LEU A 62 -6.44 -7.06 -11.60
CA LEU A 62 -5.71 -6.24 -12.56
C LEU A 62 -5.24 -7.03 -13.79
N GLU A 63 -4.77 -8.27 -13.61
CA GLU A 63 -4.35 -9.13 -14.70
C GLU A 63 -5.51 -9.47 -15.63
N ARG A 64 -6.69 -9.81 -15.09
CA ARG A 64 -7.93 -9.96 -15.86
C ARG A 64 -8.35 -8.66 -16.58
N ALA A 65 -7.99 -7.50 -16.05
CA ALA A 65 -8.23 -6.21 -16.68
C ALA A 65 -7.16 -5.82 -17.71
N GLY A 66 -6.18 -6.69 -17.99
CA GLY A 66 -5.12 -6.49 -18.98
C GLY A 66 -3.83 -5.88 -18.44
N CYS A 67 -3.60 -5.91 -17.14
CA CYS A 67 -2.31 -5.50 -16.56
C CYS A 67 -1.29 -6.63 -16.73
N GLU A 68 -0.22 -6.38 -17.48
CA GLU A 68 0.81 -7.37 -17.81
C GLU A 68 2.06 -7.28 -16.93
N ALA A 69 2.17 -6.24 -16.07
CA ALA A 69 3.37 -5.99 -15.30
C ALA A 69 3.03 -5.54 -13.88
N PHE A 70 3.72 -6.16 -12.92
CA PHE A 70 3.60 -5.91 -11.49
C PHE A 70 4.95 -5.53 -10.89
N ALA A 71 4.93 -4.79 -9.80
CA ALA A 71 6.13 -4.50 -9.03
C ALA A 71 5.87 -4.65 -7.53
N VAL A 72 6.81 -5.30 -6.88
CA VAL A 72 6.85 -5.52 -5.44
C VAL A 72 8.15 -4.93 -4.86
N THR A 73 8.32 -4.93 -3.56
CA THR A 73 9.59 -4.46 -2.96
C THR A 73 10.53 -5.61 -2.64
N ARG A 74 10.00 -6.77 -2.28
CA ARG A 74 10.75 -7.91 -1.73
C ARG A 74 10.50 -9.17 -2.57
N VAL A 75 11.43 -10.10 -2.48
CA VAL A 75 11.35 -11.39 -3.18
C VAL A 75 10.15 -12.20 -2.69
N ASP A 76 9.93 -12.29 -1.37
CA ASP A 76 8.80 -13.02 -0.78
C ASP A 76 7.43 -12.55 -1.29
N GLU A 77 7.25 -11.24 -1.51
CA GLU A 77 6.03 -10.70 -2.11
C GLU A 77 5.84 -11.19 -3.56
N GLY A 78 6.94 -11.26 -4.32
CA GLY A 78 6.91 -11.76 -5.70
C GLY A 78 6.64 -13.27 -5.77
N LEU A 79 7.23 -14.06 -4.87
CA LEU A 79 7.00 -15.49 -4.76
C LEU A 79 5.54 -15.80 -4.46
N ILE A 80 4.93 -15.08 -3.52
CA ILE A 80 3.50 -15.21 -3.20
C ILE A 80 2.63 -14.98 -4.44
N LEU A 81 2.92 -13.97 -5.23
CA LEU A 81 2.17 -13.72 -6.47
C LEU A 81 2.31 -14.88 -7.47
N ARG A 82 3.53 -15.42 -7.65
CA ARG A 82 3.77 -16.57 -8.53
C ARG A 82 3.09 -17.84 -8.05
N GLU A 83 3.17 -18.15 -6.74
CA GLU A 83 2.51 -19.29 -6.13
C GLU A 83 0.99 -19.27 -6.33
N HIS A 84 0.42 -18.08 -6.44
CA HIS A 84 -1.01 -17.90 -6.73
C HIS A 84 -1.33 -17.69 -8.21
N GLY A 85 -0.40 -17.97 -9.12
CA GLY A 85 -0.67 -18.05 -10.56
C GLY A 85 -0.66 -16.74 -11.31
N ILE A 86 -0.07 -15.66 -10.77
CA ILE A 86 0.13 -14.43 -11.51
C ILE A 86 1.22 -14.68 -12.59
N GLU A 87 0.86 -14.54 -13.86
CA GLU A 87 1.73 -14.84 -15.00
C GLU A 87 2.51 -13.63 -15.50
N GLY A 88 1.99 -12.41 -15.36
CA GLY A 88 2.59 -11.18 -15.81
C GLY A 88 4.02 -10.95 -15.30
N LEU A 89 4.74 -10.01 -15.87
CA LEU A 89 6.06 -9.58 -15.40
C LEU A 89 5.98 -9.17 -13.91
N ILE A 90 6.91 -9.64 -13.07
CA ILE A 90 7.02 -9.22 -11.67
C ILE A 90 8.44 -8.66 -11.43
N LEU A 91 8.53 -7.35 -11.16
CA LEU A 91 9.77 -6.67 -10.83
C LEU A 91 9.92 -6.50 -9.32
N VAL A 92 11.03 -6.96 -8.76
CA VAL A 92 11.45 -6.69 -7.39
C VAL A 92 12.22 -5.37 -7.35
N LEU A 93 11.63 -4.34 -6.75
CA LEU A 93 12.17 -2.96 -6.71
C LEU A 93 13.25 -2.72 -5.65
N GLY A 94 13.28 -3.55 -4.61
CA GLY A 94 14.26 -3.45 -3.52
C GLY A 94 15.57 -4.14 -3.86
N PRO A 95 16.65 -3.83 -3.11
CA PRO A 95 17.84 -4.67 -3.12
C PRO A 95 17.49 -6.06 -2.59
N THR A 96 18.16 -7.07 -3.14
CA THR A 96 17.97 -8.49 -2.80
C THR A 96 19.28 -9.11 -2.38
N THR A 97 19.23 -10.22 -1.65
CA THR A 97 20.42 -10.89 -1.11
C THR A 97 20.73 -12.20 -1.86
N PRO A 98 21.97 -12.70 -1.79
CA PRO A 98 22.33 -13.96 -2.42
C PRO A 98 21.45 -15.15 -2.03
N GLU A 99 20.98 -15.18 -0.79
CA GLU A 99 20.12 -16.26 -0.28
C GLU A 99 18.73 -16.26 -0.94
N GLU A 100 18.27 -15.10 -1.41
CA GLU A 100 16.95 -14.95 -2.04
C GLU A 100 17.00 -15.26 -3.56
N TRP A 101 18.17 -15.11 -4.21
CA TRP A 101 18.28 -15.19 -5.67
C TRP A 101 17.87 -16.54 -6.27
N PRO A 102 18.24 -17.72 -5.72
CA PRO A 102 17.82 -18.99 -6.32
C PRO A 102 16.30 -19.12 -6.45
N GLN A 103 15.54 -18.70 -5.43
CA GLN A 103 14.08 -18.76 -5.44
C GLN A 103 13.51 -17.71 -6.41
N ALA A 104 14.05 -16.49 -6.42
CA ALA A 104 13.63 -15.43 -7.32
C ALA A 104 13.84 -15.82 -8.79
N ILE A 105 14.97 -16.43 -9.12
CA ILE A 105 15.31 -16.92 -10.45
C ILE A 105 14.35 -18.05 -10.85
N ALA A 106 14.15 -19.05 -10.00
CA ALA A 106 13.23 -20.16 -10.26
C ALA A 106 11.80 -19.69 -10.51
N ALA A 107 11.37 -18.63 -9.81
CA ALA A 107 10.07 -18.00 -9.97
C ALA A 107 10.01 -16.99 -11.13
N GLN A 108 11.08 -16.83 -11.90
CA GLN A 108 11.17 -15.89 -13.02
C GLN A 108 10.82 -14.44 -12.59
N LEU A 109 11.29 -14.03 -11.42
CA LEU A 109 11.19 -12.64 -10.99
C LEU A 109 12.29 -11.81 -11.66
N GLN A 110 11.96 -10.60 -12.11
CA GLN A 110 12.95 -9.64 -12.57
C GLN A 110 13.54 -8.91 -11.36
N LEU A 111 14.87 -8.80 -11.33
CA LEU A 111 15.59 -8.25 -10.19
C LEU A 111 16.12 -6.84 -10.46
N THR A 112 16.22 -6.05 -9.39
CA THR A 112 16.87 -4.74 -9.44
C THR A 112 18.34 -4.85 -9.06
N LEU A 113 19.24 -4.42 -9.94
CA LEU A 113 20.62 -4.14 -9.60
C LEU A 113 20.76 -2.68 -9.17
N SER A 114 21.38 -2.44 -8.03
CA SER A 114 21.53 -1.09 -7.43
C SER A 114 22.90 -0.82 -6.82
N GLU A 115 23.82 -1.78 -6.89
CA GLU A 115 25.20 -1.69 -6.40
C GLU A 115 26.12 -2.63 -7.18
N LEU A 116 27.41 -2.29 -7.27
CA LEU A 116 28.40 -3.01 -8.07
C LEU A 116 28.65 -4.43 -7.55
N SER A 117 28.69 -4.61 -6.24
CA SER A 117 28.93 -5.90 -5.58
C SER A 117 27.89 -6.98 -5.95
N SER A 118 26.65 -6.58 -6.24
CA SER A 118 25.58 -7.52 -6.60
C SER A 118 25.73 -8.09 -8.02
N ILE A 119 26.50 -7.49 -8.91
CA ILE A 119 26.63 -7.92 -10.30
C ILE A 119 27.40 -9.25 -10.37
N GLU A 120 28.60 -9.28 -9.81
CA GLU A 120 29.46 -10.47 -9.79
C GLU A 120 28.79 -11.59 -8.98
N ALA A 121 28.33 -11.28 -7.77
CA ALA A 121 27.71 -12.26 -6.89
C ALA A 121 26.43 -12.89 -7.49
N LEU A 122 25.56 -12.11 -8.16
CA LEU A 122 24.39 -12.65 -8.83
C LEU A 122 24.78 -13.52 -10.04
N ASN A 123 25.81 -13.10 -10.82
CA ASN A 123 26.32 -13.88 -11.93
C ASN A 123 26.92 -15.22 -11.49
N GLU A 124 27.62 -15.27 -10.35
CA GLU A 124 28.13 -16.52 -9.76
C GLU A 124 26.99 -17.46 -9.39
N VAL A 125 25.96 -16.98 -8.70
CA VAL A 125 24.79 -17.80 -8.37
C VAL A 125 24.10 -18.32 -9.64
N CYS A 126 24.00 -17.51 -10.70
CA CYS A 126 23.45 -17.96 -11.98
C CYS A 126 24.30 -19.07 -12.60
N SER A 127 25.64 -18.95 -12.56
CA SER A 127 26.57 -19.97 -13.05
C SER A 127 26.44 -21.30 -12.32
N ASP A 128 26.27 -21.25 -10.99
CA ASP A 128 26.07 -22.45 -10.18
C ASP A 128 24.76 -23.17 -10.51
N LEU A 129 23.70 -22.40 -10.80
CA LEU A 129 22.39 -22.93 -11.20
C LEU A 129 22.38 -23.45 -12.64
N GLU A 130 23.24 -22.98 -13.53
CA GLU A 130 23.29 -23.35 -14.94
C GLU A 130 23.62 -24.84 -15.14
N SER A 131 24.30 -25.49 -14.19
CA SER A 131 24.50 -26.93 -14.18
C SER A 131 23.20 -27.76 -14.24
N VAL A 132 22.08 -27.12 -13.93
CA VAL A 132 20.74 -27.72 -13.91
C VAL A 132 19.82 -27.16 -15.00
N THR A 133 19.94 -25.87 -15.31
CA THR A 133 19.07 -25.19 -16.30
C THR A 133 19.79 -23.95 -16.85
N PRO A 134 19.89 -23.73 -18.19
CA PRO A 134 20.42 -22.51 -18.77
C PRO A 134 19.67 -21.30 -18.20
N THR A 135 20.39 -20.44 -17.50
CA THR A 135 19.74 -19.39 -16.70
C THR A 135 20.23 -18.02 -17.15
N LEU A 136 19.36 -17.29 -17.85
CA LEU A 136 19.55 -15.86 -18.15
C LEU A 136 18.60 -15.05 -17.27
N VAL A 137 19.16 -14.27 -16.35
CA VAL A 137 18.37 -13.48 -15.39
C VAL A 137 18.13 -12.08 -15.92
N GLN A 138 16.87 -11.70 -16.02
CA GLN A 138 16.48 -10.36 -16.44
C GLN A 138 16.61 -9.38 -15.26
N VAL A 139 17.39 -8.32 -15.47
CA VAL A 139 17.66 -7.31 -14.45
C VAL A 139 17.32 -5.90 -14.91
N HIS A 140 16.91 -5.07 -13.96
CA HIS A 140 16.72 -3.64 -14.15
C HIS A 140 17.79 -2.86 -13.39
N LEU A 141 18.47 -1.95 -14.07
CA LEU A 141 19.43 -1.04 -13.45
C LEU A 141 18.69 0.11 -12.77
N LYS A 142 18.90 0.25 -11.48
CA LYS A 142 18.36 1.39 -10.74
C LYS A 142 19.38 2.51 -10.67
N VAL A 143 18.98 3.71 -11.07
CA VAL A 143 19.85 4.91 -11.08
C VAL A 143 19.52 5.80 -9.89
N GLU A 144 20.51 6.16 -9.09
CA GLU A 144 20.37 7.14 -8.02
C GLU A 144 20.52 8.56 -8.60
N THR A 145 19.40 9.26 -8.62
CA THR A 145 19.34 10.60 -9.20
C THR A 145 19.08 11.69 -8.16
N GLY A 146 18.92 11.32 -6.90
CA GLY A 146 18.65 12.24 -5.80
C GLY A 146 17.55 11.79 -4.84
N MET A 147 17.19 10.49 -4.85
CA MET A 147 16.32 9.91 -3.81
C MET A 147 17.08 9.62 -2.53
N GLY A 148 18.41 9.35 -2.62
CA GLY A 148 19.29 9.07 -1.49
C GLY A 148 19.00 7.73 -0.82
N ARG A 149 18.64 6.70 -1.61
CA ARG A 149 18.22 5.42 -1.04
C ARG A 149 19.02 4.25 -1.60
N THR A 150 18.91 3.95 -2.86
CA THR A 150 19.61 2.87 -3.57
C THR A 150 19.73 3.23 -5.04
N GLY A 151 20.76 2.68 -5.74
CA GLY A 151 20.96 2.87 -7.17
C GLY A 151 22.35 3.32 -7.52
N PHE A 152 22.77 3.02 -8.74
CA PHE A 152 24.06 3.42 -9.28
C PHE A 152 24.18 4.92 -9.48
N GLN A 153 25.29 5.49 -9.08
CA GLN A 153 25.63 6.88 -9.35
C GLN A 153 26.24 7.02 -10.75
N TYR A 154 26.21 8.23 -11.31
CA TYR A 154 26.83 8.51 -12.60
C TYR A 154 28.33 8.20 -12.61
N THR A 155 29.01 8.40 -11.50
CA THR A 155 30.44 8.12 -11.32
C THR A 155 30.80 6.63 -11.30
N GLU A 156 29.82 5.75 -11.10
CA GLU A 156 30.01 4.29 -11.09
C GLU A 156 29.78 3.65 -12.46
N LEU A 157 29.42 4.44 -13.48
CA LEU A 157 28.97 3.91 -14.77
C LEU A 157 30.03 3.05 -15.48
N GLU A 158 31.29 3.47 -15.50
CA GLU A 158 32.37 2.71 -16.14
C GLU A 158 32.60 1.37 -15.39
N ALA A 159 32.57 1.36 -14.06
CA ALA A 159 32.69 0.14 -13.28
C ALA A 159 31.48 -0.78 -13.47
N LEU A 160 30.27 -0.21 -13.58
CA LEU A 160 29.04 -0.93 -13.88
C LEU A 160 29.15 -1.67 -15.22
N ILE A 161 29.60 -0.98 -16.29
CA ILE A 161 29.78 -1.60 -17.63
C ILE A 161 30.79 -2.75 -17.55
N HIS A 162 31.96 -2.49 -16.94
CA HIS A 162 32.98 -3.52 -16.78
C HIS A 162 32.49 -4.74 -15.98
N GLY A 163 31.67 -4.53 -14.97
CA GLY A 163 31.03 -5.63 -14.24
C GLY A 163 30.04 -6.43 -15.11
N LEU A 164 29.19 -5.72 -15.87
CA LEU A 164 28.22 -6.36 -16.77
C LEU A 164 28.87 -7.15 -17.92
N GLU A 165 29.98 -6.67 -18.47
CA GLU A 165 30.76 -7.40 -19.50
C GLU A 165 31.24 -8.76 -19.00
N LYS A 166 31.48 -8.90 -17.70
CA LYS A 166 31.91 -10.14 -17.05
C LYS A 166 30.77 -10.99 -16.52
N ALA A 167 29.54 -10.55 -16.69
CA ALA A 167 28.33 -11.18 -16.13
C ALA A 167 27.42 -11.70 -17.27
N PRO A 168 27.82 -12.74 -18.03
CA PRO A 168 27.08 -13.20 -19.21
C PRO A 168 25.69 -13.78 -18.88
N HIS A 169 25.43 -14.15 -17.63
CA HIS A 169 24.12 -14.65 -17.19
C HIS A 169 23.11 -13.53 -16.88
N LEU A 170 23.53 -12.26 -16.89
CA LEU A 170 22.67 -11.12 -16.60
C LEU A 170 22.25 -10.40 -17.87
N GLN A 171 20.93 -10.32 -18.09
CA GLN A 171 20.36 -9.56 -19.19
C GLN A 171 19.77 -8.25 -18.66
N VAL A 172 20.35 -7.12 -19.00
CA VAL A 172 19.83 -5.80 -18.66
C VAL A 172 18.62 -5.50 -19.55
N VAL A 173 17.42 -5.70 -19.04
CA VAL A 173 16.16 -5.44 -19.75
C VAL A 173 15.56 -4.08 -19.45
N GLY A 174 15.89 -3.48 -18.31
CA GLY A 174 15.32 -2.21 -17.92
C GLY A 174 16.29 -1.26 -17.21
N VAL A 175 15.98 0.02 -17.23
CA VAL A 175 16.66 1.06 -16.45
C VAL A 175 15.64 2.03 -15.87
N TYR A 176 15.81 2.40 -14.59
CA TYR A 176 14.84 3.26 -13.91
C TYR A 176 15.43 4.11 -12.79
N THR A 177 14.70 5.14 -12.44
CA THR A 177 14.93 5.92 -11.21
C THR A 177 13.65 6.11 -10.42
N HIS A 178 13.74 6.74 -9.24
CA HIS A 178 12.58 7.09 -8.43
C HIS A 178 12.65 8.55 -7.96
N PHE A 179 11.63 9.33 -8.28
CA PHE A 179 11.56 10.75 -7.92
C PHE A 179 11.21 10.94 -6.45
N ALA A 180 12.03 11.75 -5.76
CA ALA A 180 11.85 12.07 -4.36
C ALA A 180 10.74 13.10 -4.11
N ARG A 181 10.55 14.04 -5.04
CA ARG A 181 9.70 15.23 -4.87
C ARG A 181 8.68 15.44 -5.97
N ALA A 182 8.31 14.39 -6.73
CA ALA A 182 7.36 14.54 -7.84
C ALA A 182 6.01 15.15 -7.41
N ALA A 183 5.54 14.86 -6.17
CA ALA A 183 4.32 15.44 -5.63
C ALA A 183 4.49 16.88 -5.06
N HIS A 184 5.70 17.40 -4.99
CA HIS A 184 5.94 18.74 -4.47
C HIS A 184 5.55 19.83 -5.49
N ARG A 185 5.12 21.01 -5.02
CA ARG A 185 4.76 22.13 -5.91
C ARG A 185 5.95 22.67 -6.70
N ASP A 186 7.10 22.83 -6.03
CA ASP A 186 8.35 23.18 -6.68
C ASP A 186 8.89 21.94 -7.41
N LYS A 187 8.99 22.03 -8.72
CA LYS A 187 9.40 20.95 -9.63
C LYS A 187 10.90 20.93 -9.93
N THR A 188 11.64 21.94 -9.51
CA THR A 188 13.07 22.11 -9.83
C THR A 188 13.89 20.85 -9.54
N TYR A 189 13.67 20.25 -8.37
CA TYR A 189 14.40 19.04 -7.99
C TYR A 189 14.00 17.82 -8.82
N THR A 190 12.73 17.69 -9.18
CA THR A 190 12.25 16.59 -10.03
C THR A 190 12.81 16.71 -11.43
N LEU A 191 12.90 17.92 -12.00
CA LEU A 191 13.55 18.17 -13.29
C LEU A 191 15.04 17.81 -13.22
N LEU A 192 15.76 18.22 -12.17
CA LEU A 192 17.17 17.84 -11.97
C LEU A 192 17.35 16.32 -11.89
N GLN A 193 16.45 15.61 -11.19
CA GLN A 193 16.51 14.15 -11.15
C GLN A 193 16.29 13.51 -12.54
N TYR A 194 15.40 14.08 -13.33
CA TYR A 194 15.15 13.60 -14.70
C TYR A 194 16.36 13.85 -15.62
N ASP A 195 17.00 15.02 -15.54
CA ASP A 195 18.20 15.35 -16.30
C ASP A 195 19.35 14.40 -15.97
N ARG A 196 19.54 14.08 -14.68
CA ARG A 196 20.55 13.09 -14.24
C ARG A 196 20.25 11.70 -14.81
N PHE A 197 18.98 11.27 -14.80
CA PHE A 197 18.57 10.01 -15.37
C PHE A 197 18.82 9.97 -16.88
N THR A 198 18.46 11.02 -17.59
CA THR A 198 18.67 11.15 -19.04
C THR A 198 20.17 11.10 -19.38
N SER A 199 20.99 11.86 -18.67
CA SER A 199 22.45 11.85 -18.85
C SER A 199 23.04 10.46 -18.61
N PHE A 200 22.60 9.75 -17.57
CA PHE A 200 23.02 8.38 -17.27
C PHE A 200 22.63 7.43 -18.41
N THR A 201 21.39 7.46 -18.88
CA THR A 201 20.91 6.55 -19.92
C THR A 201 21.53 6.82 -21.29
N VAL A 202 21.82 8.09 -21.63
CA VAL A 202 22.54 8.46 -22.85
C VAL A 202 23.96 7.88 -22.79
N ARG A 203 24.68 8.06 -21.67
CA ARG A 203 26.03 7.53 -21.51
C ARG A 203 26.03 6.00 -21.48
N LEU A 204 25.06 5.36 -20.84
CA LEU A 204 24.87 3.92 -20.84
C LEU A 204 24.80 3.36 -22.29
N GLY A 205 23.96 4.02 -23.12
CA GLY A 205 23.83 3.67 -24.55
C GLY A 205 25.11 3.87 -25.34
N GLN A 206 25.89 4.94 -25.10
CA GLN A 206 27.19 5.15 -25.72
C GLN A 206 28.22 4.05 -25.38
N LEU A 207 28.06 3.42 -24.22
CA LEU A 207 28.88 2.31 -23.74
C LEU A 207 28.33 0.93 -24.14
N GLY A 208 27.34 0.88 -25.05
CA GLY A 208 26.85 -0.34 -25.67
C GLY A 208 25.71 -1.06 -24.91
N ILE A 209 25.21 -0.52 -23.81
CA ILE A 209 24.09 -1.10 -23.09
C ILE A 209 22.79 -0.37 -23.46
N HIS A 210 21.85 -1.10 -24.08
CA HIS A 210 20.58 -0.59 -24.59
C HIS A 210 19.41 -1.33 -23.95
N PRO A 211 18.98 -0.96 -22.71
CA PRO A 211 17.84 -1.61 -22.06
C PRO A 211 16.55 -1.42 -22.87
N ASN A 212 15.75 -2.47 -22.98
CA ASN A 212 14.48 -2.45 -23.70
C ASN A 212 13.49 -1.47 -23.07
N TRP A 213 13.56 -1.28 -21.74
CA TRP A 213 12.56 -0.51 -20.99
C TRP A 213 13.18 0.58 -20.13
N LYS A 214 12.59 1.76 -20.21
CA LYS A 214 12.86 2.89 -19.32
C LYS A 214 11.61 3.19 -18.51
N HIS A 215 11.75 3.45 -17.20
CA HIS A 215 10.62 3.81 -16.36
C HIS A 215 11.02 4.74 -15.22
N VAL A 216 10.48 5.95 -15.20
CA VAL A 216 10.79 6.97 -14.20
C VAL A 216 9.57 7.36 -13.37
N CYS A 217 8.38 7.40 -13.98
CA CYS A 217 7.18 7.92 -13.36
C CYS A 217 6.65 7.04 -12.23
N ASN A 218 6.50 7.62 -11.05
CA ASN A 218 5.57 7.18 -10.01
C ASN A 218 4.20 7.83 -10.23
N SER A 219 3.21 7.56 -9.39
CA SER A 219 1.85 8.12 -9.52
C SER A 219 1.81 9.65 -9.64
N ALA A 220 2.71 10.39 -8.99
CA ALA A 220 2.75 11.85 -9.09
C ALA A 220 3.34 12.33 -10.41
N ALA A 221 4.47 11.75 -10.81
CA ALA A 221 5.12 12.09 -12.07
C ALA A 221 4.27 11.68 -13.28
N PHE A 222 3.56 10.56 -13.20
CA PHE A 222 2.58 10.15 -14.20
C PHE A 222 1.55 11.24 -14.50
N LEU A 223 1.03 11.90 -13.46
CA LEU A 223 0.01 12.94 -13.62
C LEU A 223 0.55 14.28 -14.14
N ASP A 224 1.81 14.58 -13.92
CA ASP A 224 2.40 15.89 -14.24
C ASP A 224 3.30 15.88 -15.48
N TYR A 225 3.82 14.72 -15.89
CA TYR A 225 4.81 14.60 -16.97
C TYR A 225 4.45 13.47 -17.95
N PRO A 226 3.45 13.65 -18.83
CA PRO A 226 3.07 12.63 -19.83
C PRO A 226 4.23 12.24 -20.75
N ASP A 227 5.09 13.19 -21.10
CA ASP A 227 6.26 12.96 -21.96
C ASP A 227 7.35 12.07 -21.32
N TRP A 228 7.25 11.81 -20.01
CA TRP A 228 8.21 10.96 -19.27
C TRP A 228 7.65 9.57 -18.97
N HIS A 229 6.51 9.19 -19.54
CA HIS A 229 5.94 7.87 -19.30
C HIS A 229 6.86 6.73 -19.77
N HIS A 230 7.63 6.98 -20.85
CA HIS A 230 8.50 5.99 -21.45
C HIS A 230 7.79 4.65 -21.68
N ASP A 231 8.48 3.51 -21.43
CA ASP A 231 7.90 2.18 -21.66
C ASP A 231 6.95 1.73 -20.56
N PHE A 232 7.23 2.14 -19.30
CA PHE A 232 6.39 1.84 -18.15
C PHE A 232 6.23 3.04 -17.20
N VAL A 233 5.03 3.16 -16.67
CA VAL A 233 4.75 3.98 -15.46
C VAL A 233 4.47 3.06 -14.28
N ARG A 234 5.03 3.37 -13.10
CA ARG A 234 4.85 2.55 -11.89
C ARG A 234 3.77 3.14 -11.00
N ILE A 235 2.60 2.57 -11.05
CA ILE A 235 1.41 3.09 -10.38
C ILE A 235 1.08 2.23 -9.16
N GLY A 236 0.98 2.88 -8.00
CA GLY A 236 0.55 2.25 -6.76
C GLY A 236 -0.63 3.00 -6.13
N THR A 237 -0.40 4.23 -5.67
CA THR A 237 -1.42 4.98 -4.92
C THR A 237 -2.68 5.29 -5.72
N LEU A 238 -2.59 5.53 -7.01
CA LEU A 238 -3.77 5.75 -7.86
C LEU A 238 -4.64 4.50 -7.98
N LEU A 239 -4.03 3.30 -8.06
CA LEU A 239 -4.79 2.04 -8.14
C LEU A 239 -5.66 1.82 -6.90
N ILE A 240 -5.18 2.28 -5.75
CA ILE A 240 -5.91 2.17 -4.48
C ILE A 240 -6.77 3.41 -4.18
N GLY A 241 -7.09 4.24 -5.18
CA GLY A 241 -7.96 5.39 -5.05
C GLY A 241 -7.36 6.61 -4.36
N HIS A 242 -6.02 6.66 -4.18
CA HIS A 242 -5.35 7.77 -3.50
C HIS A 242 -4.54 8.65 -4.46
N TYR A 243 -4.82 9.95 -4.43
CA TYR A 243 -3.96 10.92 -5.09
C TYR A 243 -2.65 11.11 -4.34
N PRO A 244 -1.53 11.33 -5.05
CA PRO A 244 -0.21 11.52 -4.42
C PRO A 244 -0.07 12.84 -3.63
N GLY A 245 -1.10 13.69 -3.62
CA GLY A 245 -1.16 14.95 -2.89
C GLY A 245 -2.40 15.77 -3.26
N GLN A 246 -2.73 16.79 -2.47
CA GLN A 246 -3.93 17.62 -2.67
C GLN A 246 -3.97 18.32 -4.05
N GLY A 247 -2.82 18.69 -4.61
CA GLY A 247 -2.74 19.34 -5.93
C GLY A 247 -3.11 18.46 -7.11
N PHE A 248 -3.33 17.15 -6.88
CA PHE A 248 -3.70 16.19 -7.91
C PHE A 248 -5.17 15.77 -7.84
N SER A 249 -5.90 16.22 -6.84
CA SER A 249 -7.32 15.89 -6.66
C SER A 249 -8.13 16.28 -7.89
N GLY A 250 -8.92 15.34 -8.40
CA GLY A 250 -9.79 15.56 -9.56
C GLY A 250 -9.11 15.43 -10.93
N LYS A 251 -7.80 15.19 -11.01
CA LYS A 251 -7.13 14.93 -12.31
C LYS A 251 -7.58 13.61 -12.96
N LEU A 252 -7.98 12.64 -12.15
CA LEU A 252 -8.55 11.36 -12.56
C LEU A 252 -9.87 11.12 -11.82
N LYS A 253 -10.68 10.20 -12.29
CA LYS A 253 -11.89 9.74 -11.58
C LYS A 253 -11.53 8.48 -10.79
N LEU A 254 -11.10 8.65 -9.55
CA LEU A 254 -10.71 7.54 -8.69
C LEU A 254 -11.80 7.20 -7.68
N ARG A 255 -11.95 5.90 -7.41
CA ARG A 255 -12.78 5.35 -6.33
C ARG A 255 -11.90 4.77 -5.25
N ASP A 256 -12.27 4.99 -3.98
CA ASP A 256 -11.59 4.34 -2.85
C ASP A 256 -12.12 2.90 -2.71
N PRO A 257 -11.28 1.86 -2.87
CA PRO A 257 -11.68 0.47 -2.74
C PRO A 257 -11.77 -0.02 -1.29
N TRP A 258 -11.49 0.81 -0.29
CA TRP A 258 -11.32 0.42 1.09
C TRP A 258 -12.45 0.91 1.98
N MET A 259 -13.08 -0.01 2.69
CA MET A 259 -14.07 0.32 3.73
C MET A 259 -13.86 -0.58 4.94
N ALA A 260 -13.48 -0.01 6.08
CA ALA A 260 -13.35 -0.76 7.32
C ALA A 260 -14.65 -0.64 8.13
N LYS A 261 -15.13 -1.77 8.63
CA LYS A 261 -16.39 -1.87 9.38
C LYS A 261 -16.21 -2.62 10.68
N SER A 262 -17.04 -2.30 11.63
CA SER A 262 -17.16 -3.01 12.90
C SER A 262 -18.63 -3.15 13.28
N ARG A 263 -18.95 -4.01 14.27
CA ARG A 263 -20.31 -4.17 14.79
C ARG A 263 -20.41 -3.66 16.21
N ILE A 264 -21.57 -3.11 16.57
CA ILE A 264 -21.86 -2.77 17.96
C ILE A 264 -22.01 -4.07 18.77
N ILE A 265 -21.14 -4.27 19.76
CA ILE A 265 -21.17 -5.46 20.64
C ILE A 265 -21.79 -5.18 22.00
N HIS A 266 -21.94 -3.91 22.38
CA HIS A 266 -22.57 -3.52 23.63
C HIS A 266 -23.20 -2.14 23.53
N LEU A 267 -24.33 -1.95 24.20
CA LEU A 267 -25.06 -0.70 24.28
C LEU A 267 -25.39 -0.37 25.74
N ARG A 268 -25.22 0.89 26.12
CA ARG A 268 -25.51 1.37 27.48
C ARG A 268 -26.07 2.79 27.49
N LYS A 269 -27.22 2.99 28.07
CA LYS A 269 -27.72 4.34 28.38
C LYS A 269 -27.03 4.87 29.64
N VAL A 270 -26.64 6.13 29.61
CA VAL A 270 -25.95 6.79 30.73
C VAL A 270 -26.46 8.20 30.91
N PRO A 271 -26.55 8.68 32.19
CA PRO A 271 -27.00 10.04 32.46
C PRO A 271 -25.94 11.08 32.05
N LYS A 272 -26.36 12.34 32.02
CA LYS A 272 -25.46 13.51 31.92
C LYS A 272 -24.39 13.45 33.02
N GLY A 273 -23.14 13.78 32.66
CA GLY A 273 -22.05 13.87 33.59
C GLY A 273 -21.29 12.58 33.81
N THR A 274 -21.63 11.48 33.09
CA THR A 274 -20.91 10.20 33.15
C THR A 274 -19.55 10.33 32.53
N TYR A 275 -18.52 9.90 33.24
CA TYR A 275 -17.15 9.81 32.73
C TYR A 275 -16.94 8.51 31.92
N VAL A 276 -16.20 8.61 30.82
CA VAL A 276 -15.98 7.49 29.89
C VAL A 276 -14.50 7.31 29.58
N GLY A 277 -14.05 6.06 29.63
CA GLY A 277 -12.74 5.63 29.20
C GLY A 277 -11.59 5.97 30.16
N TYR A 278 -10.38 5.68 29.70
CA TYR A 278 -9.16 5.92 30.49
C TYR A 278 -8.95 7.40 30.78
N GLN A 279 -8.50 7.71 32.01
CA GLN A 279 -8.23 9.06 32.52
C GLN A 279 -9.48 9.96 32.55
N SER A 280 -10.67 9.38 32.33
CA SER A 280 -11.96 10.13 32.37
C SER A 280 -11.98 11.40 31.52
N ILE A 281 -11.29 11.39 30.39
CA ILE A 281 -11.14 12.57 29.50
C ILE A 281 -12.43 12.96 28.78
N TYR A 282 -13.40 12.06 28.71
CA TYR A 282 -14.71 12.32 28.14
C TYR A 282 -15.78 12.33 29.24
N ARG A 283 -16.66 13.32 29.17
CA ARG A 283 -17.81 13.42 30.05
C ARG A 283 -19.07 13.72 29.25
N THR A 284 -20.12 12.93 29.44
CA THR A 284 -21.38 13.10 28.72
C THR A 284 -22.03 14.47 29.06
N LYS A 285 -22.49 15.17 28.02
CA LYS A 285 -23.09 16.53 28.14
C LYS A 285 -24.59 16.48 28.39
N ALA A 286 -25.24 15.37 28.08
CA ALA A 286 -26.65 15.06 28.27
C ALA A 286 -26.78 13.58 28.58
N GLU A 287 -28.00 13.11 28.88
CA GLU A 287 -28.30 11.69 28.80
C GLU A 287 -28.06 11.20 27.38
N THR A 288 -27.38 10.07 27.23
CA THR A 288 -26.97 9.55 25.95
C THR A 288 -26.87 8.03 25.97
N GLN A 289 -26.84 7.43 24.79
CA GLN A 289 -26.48 6.03 24.61
C GLN A 289 -25.01 5.92 24.16
N LEU A 290 -24.25 5.09 24.86
CA LEU A 290 -22.89 4.70 24.49
C LEU A 290 -22.93 3.33 23.86
N ALA A 291 -22.18 3.17 22.75
CA ALA A 291 -21.97 1.90 22.09
C ALA A 291 -20.50 1.49 22.16
N VAL A 292 -20.23 0.19 22.21
CA VAL A 292 -18.87 -0.37 22.18
C VAL A 292 -18.69 -1.15 20.90
N ILE A 293 -17.57 -0.88 20.23
CA ILE A 293 -17.11 -1.60 19.03
C ILE A 293 -15.79 -2.32 19.32
N PRO A 294 -15.60 -3.57 18.84
CA PRO A 294 -14.40 -4.39 19.09
C PRO A 294 -13.26 -4.04 18.14
N VAL A 295 -12.80 -2.80 18.19
CA VAL A 295 -11.65 -2.30 17.46
C VAL A 295 -10.91 -1.27 18.30
N GLY A 296 -9.58 -1.26 18.22
CA GLY A 296 -8.74 -0.35 18.97
C GLY A 296 -7.40 -0.06 18.32
N TYR A 297 -6.47 0.52 19.08
CA TYR A 297 -5.16 0.89 18.53
C TYR A 297 -4.30 -0.34 18.15
N ALA A 298 -4.51 -1.53 18.75
CA ALA A 298 -3.86 -2.76 18.32
C ALA A 298 -4.29 -3.22 16.92
N ASP A 299 -5.45 -2.72 16.45
CA ASP A 299 -5.98 -2.97 15.12
C ASP A 299 -5.57 -1.86 14.13
N GLY A 300 -4.89 -0.83 14.61
CA GLY A 300 -4.50 0.35 13.84
C GLY A 300 -5.48 1.52 13.94
N PHE A 301 -6.60 1.38 14.69
CA PHE A 301 -7.59 2.45 14.83
C PHE A 301 -7.04 3.61 15.67
N GLY A 302 -7.19 4.83 15.17
CA GLY A 302 -6.64 6.04 15.80
C GLY A 302 -5.13 6.23 15.66
N LEU A 303 -4.42 5.33 14.99
CA LEU A 303 -3.01 5.51 14.66
C LEU A 303 -2.85 6.46 13.48
N ALA A 304 -2.00 7.46 13.65
CA ALA A 304 -1.61 8.37 12.58
C ALA A 304 -0.08 8.33 12.40
N PRO A 305 0.43 8.46 11.16
CA PRO A 305 1.85 8.68 10.95
C PRO A 305 2.34 9.89 11.76
N HIS A 306 3.57 9.80 12.25
CA HIS A 306 4.17 10.95 12.93
C HIS A 306 4.19 12.16 11.99
N PHE A 307 3.59 13.26 12.42
CA PHE A 307 3.56 14.50 11.66
C PHE A 307 4.73 15.38 12.07
N THR A 308 5.66 15.61 11.15
CA THR A 308 6.74 16.58 11.33
C THR A 308 6.28 17.89 10.68
N PRO A 309 6.23 19.00 11.44
CA PRO A 309 5.85 20.30 10.87
C PRO A 309 6.88 20.73 9.82
N LEU A 310 6.41 21.06 8.61
CA LEU A 310 7.26 21.51 7.52
C LEU A 310 7.47 23.04 7.52
N GLY A 311 6.86 23.77 8.50
CA GLY A 311 7.00 25.21 8.62
C GLY A 311 6.25 25.78 9.82
N TRP A 312 6.40 27.10 10.04
CA TRP A 312 5.82 27.82 11.17
C TRP A 312 4.29 27.71 11.27
N ILE A 313 3.58 27.64 10.13
CA ILE A 313 2.13 27.50 10.10
C ILE A 313 1.70 26.16 10.68
N ASP A 314 2.40 25.09 10.33
CA ASP A 314 2.09 23.73 10.85
C ASP A 314 2.44 23.63 12.34
N PHE A 315 3.54 24.24 12.74
CA PHE A 315 3.92 24.34 14.15
C PHE A 315 2.85 25.08 14.95
N LEU A 316 2.39 26.24 14.49
CA LEU A 316 1.33 27.02 15.14
C LEU A 316 0.01 26.23 15.24
N LYS A 317 -0.37 25.45 14.22
CA LYS A 317 -1.55 24.57 14.28
C LYS A 317 -1.43 23.52 15.38
N ILE A 318 -0.23 22.90 15.53
CA ILE A 318 0.03 21.92 16.59
C ILE A 318 -0.06 22.56 17.97
N VAL A 319 0.57 23.73 18.15
CA VAL A 319 0.53 24.48 19.41
C VAL A 319 -0.91 24.85 19.75
N PHE A 320 -1.67 25.40 18.79
CA PHE A 320 -3.08 25.74 18.98
C PHE A 320 -3.93 24.54 19.35
N LYS A 321 -3.77 23.41 18.65
CA LYS A 321 -4.48 22.16 18.97
C LYS A 321 -4.23 21.69 20.40
N ASN A 322 -2.97 21.74 20.85
CA ASN A 322 -2.61 21.34 22.22
C ASN A 322 -3.09 22.37 23.24
N PHE A 323 -3.04 23.66 22.93
CA PHE A 323 -3.55 24.74 23.79
C PHE A 323 -5.05 24.58 24.06
N VAL A 324 -5.89 24.40 23.06
CA VAL A 324 -7.33 24.22 23.25
C VAL A 324 -7.68 22.90 23.97
N ALA A 325 -6.82 21.89 23.86
CA ALA A 325 -6.98 20.65 24.61
C ALA A 325 -6.86 20.84 26.14
N LEU A 326 -6.09 21.83 26.61
CA LEU A 326 -6.03 22.21 28.04
C LEU A 326 -7.37 22.65 28.59
N PHE A 327 -8.25 23.17 27.72
CA PHE A 327 -9.61 23.60 28.08
C PHE A 327 -10.66 22.52 27.80
N GLY A 328 -10.23 21.26 27.58
CA GLY A 328 -11.12 20.14 27.30
C GLY A 328 -11.72 20.14 25.89
N LEU A 329 -11.19 20.98 24.99
CA LEU A 329 -11.59 21.05 23.58
C LEU A 329 -10.63 20.23 22.74
N PHE A 330 -10.92 18.93 22.59
CA PHE A 330 -10.11 18.01 21.81
C PHE A 330 -10.44 18.15 20.31
N LEU A 331 -9.55 18.83 19.55
CA LEU A 331 -9.64 18.93 18.09
C LEU A 331 -9.04 17.67 17.45
N GLY A 332 -9.74 17.14 16.42
CA GLY A 332 -9.32 15.94 15.70
C GLY A 332 -9.61 14.64 16.45
N VAL A 333 -10.68 14.62 17.25
CA VAL A 333 -11.22 13.36 17.80
C VAL A 333 -11.68 12.49 16.65
N GLU A 334 -11.31 11.22 16.70
CA GLU A 334 -11.76 10.24 15.70
C GLU A 334 -13.28 10.16 15.69
N ARG A 335 -13.81 10.01 14.50
CA ARG A 335 -15.25 9.88 14.25
C ARG A 335 -15.50 8.60 13.48
N VAL A 336 -16.65 8.02 13.68
CA VAL A 336 -17.13 6.84 12.97
C VAL A 336 -18.49 7.16 12.35
N GLU A 337 -18.94 6.35 11.42
CA GLU A 337 -20.24 6.55 10.77
C GLU A 337 -21.18 5.38 11.07
N ILE A 338 -22.42 5.68 11.45
CA ILE A 338 -23.47 4.70 11.71
C ILE A 338 -24.72 5.15 10.95
N LYS A 339 -25.22 4.30 10.04
CA LYS A 339 -26.45 4.60 9.26
C LYS A 339 -26.39 5.97 8.56
N GLY A 340 -25.23 6.38 8.06
CA GLY A 340 -25.02 7.67 7.38
C GLY A 340 -24.84 8.87 8.32
N GLU A 341 -24.83 8.67 9.64
CA GLU A 341 -24.58 9.73 10.60
C GLU A 341 -23.21 9.61 11.24
N THR A 342 -22.49 10.73 11.30
CA THR A 342 -21.16 10.81 11.92
C THR A 342 -21.26 10.96 13.42
N VAL A 343 -20.75 9.98 14.18
CA VAL A 343 -20.67 10.00 15.64
C VAL A 343 -19.20 10.04 16.11
N ARG A 344 -18.98 10.50 17.32
CA ARG A 344 -17.61 10.64 17.84
C ARG A 344 -17.20 9.52 18.76
N VAL A 345 -15.93 9.24 18.82
CA VAL A 345 -15.34 8.40 19.83
C VAL A 345 -15.46 9.08 21.19
N ALA A 346 -15.93 8.34 22.19
CA ALA A 346 -16.11 8.80 23.56
C ALA A 346 -14.93 8.37 24.43
N GLY A 347 -14.01 9.29 24.70
CA GLY A 347 -12.80 9.04 25.47
C GLY A 347 -11.61 8.58 24.62
N LYS A 348 -10.66 7.87 25.22
CA LYS A 348 -9.51 7.30 24.51
C LYS A 348 -9.91 6.01 23.79
N ILE A 349 -9.36 5.82 22.60
CA ILE A 349 -9.38 4.52 21.92
C ILE A 349 -8.62 3.52 22.79
N GLY A 350 -9.25 2.41 23.13
CA GLY A 350 -8.63 1.34 23.89
C GLY A 350 -7.78 0.43 23.00
N MET A 351 -7.18 -0.60 23.60
CA MET A 351 -6.34 -1.54 22.85
C MET A 351 -7.15 -2.29 21.78
N GLN A 352 -8.30 -2.83 22.15
CA GLN A 352 -9.18 -3.65 21.31
C GLN A 352 -10.66 -3.26 21.39
N LEU A 353 -11.01 -2.29 22.23
CA LEU A 353 -12.38 -1.84 22.43
C LEU A 353 -12.41 -0.31 22.36
N THR A 354 -13.36 0.22 21.63
CA THR A 354 -13.60 1.66 21.55
C THR A 354 -15.05 1.98 21.92
N VAL A 355 -15.23 3.02 22.72
CA VAL A 355 -16.55 3.54 23.07
C VAL A 355 -16.90 4.70 22.14
N ILE A 356 -18.10 4.70 21.61
CA ILE A 356 -18.64 5.77 20.77
C ILE A 356 -19.92 6.34 21.39
N ASP A 357 -20.12 7.63 21.27
CA ASP A 357 -21.31 8.31 21.76
C ASP A 357 -22.32 8.45 20.62
N VAL A 358 -23.32 7.59 20.61
CA VAL A 358 -24.37 7.57 19.57
C VAL A 358 -25.55 8.52 19.87
N GLY A 359 -25.49 9.24 21.01
CA GLY A 359 -26.51 10.22 21.34
C GLY A 359 -27.87 9.56 21.57
N MET A 360 -28.88 10.11 20.90
CA MET A 360 -30.25 9.61 20.90
C MET A 360 -30.59 8.75 19.69
N GLN A 361 -29.59 8.42 18.86
CA GLN A 361 -29.78 7.58 17.68
C GLN A 361 -30.22 6.17 18.09
N VAL A 362 -31.20 5.63 17.40
CA VAL A 362 -31.68 4.27 17.65
C VAL A 362 -30.69 3.27 17.07
N CYS A 363 -29.89 2.67 17.96
CA CYS A 363 -28.94 1.63 17.64
C CYS A 363 -29.30 0.33 18.35
N VAL A 364 -28.99 -0.80 17.71
CA VAL A 364 -29.13 -2.15 18.25
C VAL A 364 -27.80 -2.90 18.20
N LEU A 365 -27.70 -3.98 18.97
CA LEU A 365 -26.55 -4.88 18.90
C LEU A 365 -26.44 -5.47 17.50
N GLY A 366 -25.22 -5.47 16.96
CA GLY A 366 -24.95 -5.95 15.61
C GLY A 366 -25.03 -4.89 14.50
N ASP A 367 -25.52 -3.66 14.80
CA ASP A 367 -25.48 -2.57 13.84
C ASP A 367 -24.05 -2.33 13.34
N GLU A 368 -23.90 -2.09 12.04
CA GLU A 368 -22.62 -1.83 11.40
C GLU A 368 -22.17 -0.39 11.61
N VAL A 369 -20.89 -0.25 11.88
CA VAL A 369 -20.20 1.02 12.10
C VAL A 369 -19.04 1.10 11.11
N GLU A 370 -19.01 2.13 10.26
CA GLU A 370 -17.87 2.42 9.40
C GLU A 370 -16.81 3.17 10.21
N ILE A 371 -15.56 2.67 10.14
CA ILE A 371 -14.45 3.20 10.92
C ILE A 371 -13.34 3.74 10.00
N PRO A 372 -12.75 4.91 10.32
CA PRO A 372 -11.67 5.48 9.51
C PRO A 372 -10.33 4.78 9.80
N LEU A 373 -10.27 3.49 9.51
CA LEU A 373 -9.08 2.68 9.69
C LEU A 373 -8.14 2.87 8.48
N ARG A 374 -6.92 3.29 8.75
CA ARG A 374 -5.93 3.49 7.69
C ARG A 374 -5.39 2.15 7.19
N ARG A 375 -5.43 1.94 5.88
CA ARG A 375 -5.05 0.68 5.24
C ARG A 375 -3.62 0.23 5.52
N THR A 376 -2.65 1.15 5.55
CA THR A 376 -1.22 0.83 5.73
C THR A 376 -0.82 0.48 7.16
N VAL A 377 -1.70 0.70 8.14
CA VAL A 377 -1.47 0.37 9.55
C VAL A 377 -2.53 -0.59 10.10
N ALA A 378 -3.49 -0.98 9.28
CA ALA A 378 -4.52 -1.95 9.65
C ALA A 378 -3.87 -3.31 9.97
N ASN A 379 -4.24 -3.88 11.11
CA ASN A 379 -3.73 -5.19 11.53
C ASN A 379 -4.05 -6.25 10.45
N PRO A 380 -3.06 -7.03 9.97
CA PRO A 380 -3.27 -8.09 8.99
C PRO A 380 -4.28 -9.16 9.43
N ARG A 381 -4.49 -9.32 10.75
CA ARG A 381 -5.47 -10.29 11.30
C ARG A 381 -6.94 -9.90 11.07
N ILE A 382 -7.22 -8.61 10.79
CA ILE A 382 -8.59 -8.20 10.45
C ILE A 382 -8.97 -8.87 9.12
N PRO A 383 -10.10 -9.60 9.05
CA PRO A 383 -10.55 -10.24 7.81
C PRO A 383 -10.73 -9.22 6.68
N ARG A 384 -10.33 -9.59 5.44
CA ARG A 384 -10.63 -8.83 4.22
C ARG A 384 -11.72 -9.57 3.47
N LYS A 385 -12.81 -8.86 3.18
CA LYS A 385 -13.94 -9.35 2.37
C LYS A 385 -13.87 -8.69 1.01
N TYR A 386 -13.70 -9.49 -0.02
CA TYR A 386 -13.54 -8.99 -1.38
C TYR A 386 -14.90 -8.91 -2.07
N ARG A 387 -15.15 -7.73 -2.65
CA ARG A 387 -16.36 -7.46 -3.44
C ARG A 387 -16.01 -7.39 -4.91
N GLN A 388 -16.87 -7.98 -5.72
CA GLN A 388 -16.89 -7.85 -7.17
C GLN A 388 -18.35 -7.88 -7.64
N ASP A 389 -18.71 -7.08 -8.63
CA ASP A 389 -20.09 -6.94 -9.11
C ASP A 389 -21.10 -6.63 -7.97
N GLY A 390 -20.66 -5.84 -6.99
CA GLY A 390 -21.47 -5.46 -5.84
C GLY A 390 -21.66 -6.54 -4.76
N GLN A 391 -21.12 -7.75 -4.94
CA GLN A 391 -21.29 -8.89 -4.02
C GLN A 391 -19.97 -9.29 -3.38
N ILE A 392 -20.01 -9.74 -2.11
CA ILE A 392 -18.85 -10.33 -1.43
C ILE A 392 -18.73 -11.78 -1.88
N PHE A 393 -17.67 -12.07 -2.63
CA PHE A 393 -17.41 -13.40 -3.19
C PHE A 393 -16.35 -14.19 -2.43
N ALA A 394 -15.50 -13.53 -1.66
CA ALA A 394 -14.41 -14.18 -0.95
C ALA A 394 -14.06 -13.45 0.36
N GLU A 395 -13.45 -14.17 1.28
CA GLU A 395 -12.93 -13.67 2.54
C GLU A 395 -11.52 -14.22 2.78
N ARG A 396 -10.60 -13.33 3.15
CA ARG A 396 -9.25 -13.68 3.59
C ARG A 396 -9.12 -13.46 5.09
N VAL A 397 -8.69 -14.49 5.81
CA VAL A 397 -8.50 -14.47 7.26
C VAL A 397 -7.11 -14.98 7.59
N MET A 398 -6.42 -14.28 8.49
CA MET A 398 -5.14 -14.72 9.04
C MET A 398 -5.36 -15.52 10.33
N VAL A 399 -5.03 -16.81 10.31
CA VAL A 399 -5.11 -17.71 11.48
C VAL A 399 -3.72 -18.24 11.75
N GLU A 400 -3.19 -17.99 12.97
CA GLU A 400 -1.86 -18.44 13.41
C GLU A 400 -0.70 -18.05 12.46
N GLY A 401 -0.82 -16.90 11.79
CA GLY A 401 0.17 -16.41 10.82
C GLY A 401 0.00 -16.98 9.41
N VAL A 402 -0.95 -17.89 9.19
CA VAL A 402 -1.26 -18.45 7.90
C VAL A 402 -2.46 -17.76 7.29
N CYS A 403 -2.35 -17.43 6.01
CA CYS A 403 -3.44 -16.83 5.24
C CYS A 403 -4.42 -17.91 4.76
N HIS A 404 -5.67 -17.79 5.13
CA HIS A 404 -6.75 -18.66 4.67
C HIS A 404 -7.69 -17.87 3.78
N PHE A 405 -7.93 -18.38 2.60
CA PHE A 405 -8.87 -17.81 1.64
C PHE A 405 -10.13 -18.69 1.58
N LYS A 406 -11.28 -18.09 1.81
CA LYS A 406 -12.57 -18.76 1.71
C LYS A 406 -13.36 -18.13 0.57
N GLN A 407 -13.64 -18.90 -0.45
CA GLN A 407 -14.59 -18.51 -1.48
C GLN A 407 -16.00 -18.79 -0.96
N ASN A 408 -16.88 -17.81 -1.04
CA ASN A 408 -18.30 -18.04 -0.82
C ASN A 408 -18.83 -18.76 -2.07
N SER A 409 -19.38 -19.96 -1.90
CA SER A 409 -20.15 -20.59 -2.97
C SER A 409 -21.32 -19.67 -3.32
N LEU A 410 -21.29 -19.13 -4.53
CA LEU A 410 -22.42 -18.43 -5.15
C LEU A 410 -23.62 -19.35 -5.30
#